data_a6f7b48517be69c117465b734523b2d0
#
_entry.id   a6f7b48517be69c117465b734523b2d0
#
_cell.length_a   1.000
_cell.length_b   1.000
_cell.length_c   1.000
_cell.angle_alpha   90.00
_cell.angle_beta   90.00
_cell.angle_gamma   90.00
#
_symmetry.space_group_name_H-M   'P 1'
#
loop_
_entity.id
_entity.type
_entity.pdbx_description
1 polymer ?
#
loop_
_entity_poly.entity_id
_entity_poly.type
_entity_poly.pdbx_seq_one_letter_code
_entity_poly.pdbx_strand_id
1 'polypeptide(L)'
;MKLLSKMMTRFVQKGQLTIIDADGGRHVFGPGGEPSSVIRLTDKKLYRELFLNPELKAGEAYMDGRLVCEEGGIRGLLNVFSHNRDSLRGQPMQKALKKWLKKIRKWHQRNKTTASRKNVQHHYDLSNDFYKLFLDEDMQYSCGYWPSLDITLEEAQRLKKAHIATKLDLKPGMKVLDIGCGWGGMAIYIAQNFDCEVVGVTLSDEQLALGRERVKKLGLEGKVDLRLQDYRHVTETFDRVVSVGMFEHVGVAHYLEYFSKIKELLREDEGAALIHSIGRKGGPGTTGAWIRKYIFPGGYSPALSETFAEIEKAGLWVTDTEILRLHYAETLLEWDKRFQANRAKAVSYTHLTLPTICSV
;
A
#
# COMPACT_ATOMS: atom_id res chain seq x y z
N MET A 1 -9.78 5.89 -32.51
CA MET A 1 -10.85 6.48 -31.67
C MET A 1 -12.15 5.67 -31.56
N LYS A 2 -12.84 5.18 -32.62
CA LYS A 2 -14.19 4.57 -32.53
C LYS A 2 -14.42 3.58 -31.38
N LEU A 3 -13.51 2.60 -31.19
CA LEU A 3 -13.63 1.62 -30.09
C LEU A 3 -13.44 2.23 -28.72
N LEU A 4 -12.43 3.11 -28.58
CA LEU A 4 -12.17 3.83 -27.32
C LEU A 4 -13.35 4.75 -26.97
N SER A 5 -13.89 5.49 -27.95
CA SER A 5 -15.08 6.34 -27.74
C SER A 5 -16.27 5.53 -27.23
N LYS A 6 -16.58 4.38 -27.87
CA LYS A 6 -17.67 3.50 -27.41
C LYS A 6 -17.45 2.98 -25.98
N MET A 7 -16.20 2.72 -25.61
CA MET A 7 -15.86 2.33 -24.23
C MET A 7 -16.07 3.50 -23.27
N MET A 8 -15.58 4.71 -23.60
CA MET A 8 -15.71 5.90 -22.76
C MET A 8 -17.16 6.34 -22.58
N THR A 9 -17.98 6.33 -23.62
CA THR A 9 -19.43 6.60 -23.50
C THR A 9 -20.12 5.69 -22.48
N ARG A 10 -19.71 4.43 -22.41
CA ARG A 10 -20.25 3.48 -21.43
C ARG A 10 -19.62 3.61 -20.04
N PHE A 11 -18.42 4.11 -19.98
CA PHE A 11 -17.66 4.23 -18.75
C PHE A 11 -18.06 5.49 -17.97
N VAL A 12 -18.04 6.67 -18.62
CA VAL A 12 -18.32 7.95 -17.97
C VAL A 12 -19.83 8.16 -17.85
N GLN A 13 -20.38 7.79 -16.70
CA GLN A 13 -21.80 7.93 -16.39
C GLN A 13 -22.06 9.08 -15.40
N LYS A 14 -20.98 9.62 -14.78
CA LYS A 14 -21.01 10.74 -13.83
C LYS A 14 -19.89 11.69 -14.18
N GLY A 15 -20.17 13.00 -14.13
CA GLY A 15 -19.21 14.01 -14.48
C GLY A 15 -18.91 14.09 -15.98
N GLN A 16 -17.74 14.59 -16.34
CA GLN A 16 -17.35 14.81 -17.75
C GLN A 16 -15.89 14.46 -17.98
N LEU A 17 -15.61 13.71 -19.04
CA LEU A 17 -14.27 13.51 -19.58
C LEU A 17 -14.22 14.01 -21.01
N THR A 18 -13.35 14.98 -21.29
CA THR A 18 -13.04 15.41 -22.65
C THR A 18 -11.72 14.81 -23.08
N ILE A 19 -11.70 14.12 -24.20
CA ILE A 19 -10.50 13.57 -24.82
C ILE A 19 -10.20 14.36 -26.09
N ILE A 20 -9.02 15.00 -26.15
CA ILE A 20 -8.47 15.57 -27.36
C ILE A 20 -7.62 14.49 -28.01
N ASP A 21 -7.98 14.08 -29.21
CA ASP A 21 -7.25 13.01 -29.91
C ASP A 21 -5.97 13.53 -30.60
N ALA A 22 -5.19 12.62 -31.19
CA ALA A 22 -3.91 12.94 -31.80
C ALA A 22 -4.03 13.88 -33.03
N ASP A 23 -5.20 14.00 -33.61
CA ASP A 23 -5.49 14.91 -34.73
C ASP A 23 -6.10 16.25 -34.25
N GLY A 24 -6.26 16.43 -32.93
CA GLY A 24 -6.85 17.62 -32.31
C GLY A 24 -8.38 17.58 -32.18
N GLY A 25 -9.02 16.49 -32.59
CA GLY A 25 -10.47 16.30 -32.45
C GLY A 25 -10.90 16.19 -30.99
N ARG A 26 -11.95 16.92 -30.59
CA ARG A 26 -12.49 16.89 -29.21
C ARG A 26 -13.65 15.90 -29.11
N HIS A 27 -13.58 14.99 -28.15
CA HIS A 27 -14.59 13.99 -27.85
C HIS A 27 -15.04 14.13 -26.40
N VAL A 28 -16.31 14.44 -26.17
CA VAL A 28 -16.88 14.68 -24.84
C VAL A 28 -17.69 13.45 -24.43
N PHE A 29 -17.46 12.98 -23.18
CA PHE A 29 -18.12 11.83 -22.59
C PHE A 29 -18.70 12.17 -21.22
N GLY A 30 -19.87 11.66 -20.91
CA GLY A 30 -20.59 11.86 -19.66
C GLY A 30 -21.70 12.93 -19.76
N PRO A 31 -22.54 13.03 -18.72
CA PRO A 31 -23.68 13.94 -18.68
C PRO A 31 -23.31 15.41 -18.44
N GLY A 32 -22.06 15.71 -18.12
CA GLY A 32 -21.59 17.04 -17.70
C GLY A 32 -21.46 17.19 -16.18
N GLY A 33 -20.95 18.34 -15.75
CA GLY A 33 -20.73 18.66 -14.33
C GLY A 33 -19.48 18.01 -13.74
N GLU A 34 -19.35 18.10 -12.42
CA GLU A 34 -18.20 17.54 -11.68
C GLU A 34 -18.42 16.06 -11.30
N PRO A 35 -17.33 15.27 -11.25
CA PRO A 35 -15.95 15.65 -11.56
C PRO A 35 -15.70 15.78 -13.07
N SER A 36 -14.80 16.72 -13.44
CA SER A 36 -14.46 16.98 -14.83
C SER A 36 -12.94 16.91 -15.08
N SER A 37 -12.57 16.54 -16.30
CA SER A 37 -11.16 16.55 -16.75
C SER A 37 -11.05 16.61 -18.26
N VAL A 38 -10.00 17.30 -18.74
CA VAL A 38 -9.62 17.32 -20.16
C VAL A 38 -8.25 16.68 -20.32
N ILE A 39 -8.18 15.66 -21.16
CA ILE A 39 -6.93 14.98 -21.49
C ILE A 39 -6.64 15.01 -22.99
N ARG A 40 -5.36 15.06 -23.33
CA ARG A 40 -4.87 14.90 -24.70
C ARG A 40 -4.15 13.58 -24.87
N LEU A 41 -4.44 12.86 -25.96
CA LEU A 41 -3.73 11.67 -26.39
C LEU A 41 -2.84 12.05 -27.57
N THR A 42 -1.53 11.93 -27.43
CA THR A 42 -0.54 12.45 -28.39
C THR A 42 -0.32 11.52 -29.59
N ASP A 43 -0.73 10.27 -29.52
CA ASP A 43 -0.58 9.31 -30.61
C ASP A 43 -1.77 8.35 -30.78
N LYS A 44 -1.96 7.86 -32.03
CA LYS A 44 -3.10 6.99 -32.40
C LYS A 44 -2.99 5.56 -31.86
N LYS A 45 -1.77 5.07 -31.55
CA LYS A 45 -1.55 3.72 -31.00
C LYS A 45 -2.17 3.62 -29.61
N LEU A 46 -2.16 4.74 -28.87
CA LEU A 46 -2.70 4.83 -27.51
C LEU A 46 -4.21 4.50 -27.47
N TYR A 47 -4.96 4.76 -28.53
CA TYR A 47 -6.40 4.43 -28.56
C TYR A 47 -6.65 2.92 -28.42
N ARG A 48 -5.82 2.10 -29.07
CA ARG A 48 -5.90 0.63 -28.97
C ARG A 48 -5.34 0.13 -27.63
N GLU A 49 -4.26 0.70 -27.16
CA GLU A 49 -3.62 0.36 -25.89
C GLU A 49 -4.57 0.60 -24.72
N LEU A 50 -5.19 1.77 -24.64
CA LEU A 50 -6.19 2.13 -23.62
C LEU A 50 -7.46 1.27 -23.73
N PHE A 51 -7.88 0.89 -24.92
CA PHE A 51 -9.03 0.00 -25.08
C PHE A 51 -8.74 -1.41 -24.56
N LEU A 52 -7.55 -1.96 -24.83
CA LEU A 52 -7.19 -3.33 -24.46
C LEU A 52 -6.79 -3.47 -22.99
N ASN A 53 -6.05 -2.51 -22.43
CA ASN A 53 -5.55 -2.56 -21.06
C ASN A 53 -5.51 -1.17 -20.41
N PRO A 54 -6.67 -0.58 -20.09
CA PRO A 54 -6.74 0.78 -19.56
C PRO A 54 -6.00 0.93 -18.22
N GLU A 55 -6.07 -0.07 -17.32
CA GLU A 55 -5.45 -0.01 -15.99
C GLU A 55 -3.91 0.14 -16.04
N LEU A 56 -3.25 -0.47 -17.01
CA LEU A 56 -1.80 -0.37 -17.18
C LEU A 56 -1.42 0.80 -18.08
N LYS A 57 -2.09 0.88 -19.24
CA LYS A 57 -1.67 1.77 -20.32
C LYS A 57 -2.00 3.25 -20.07
N ALA A 58 -3.02 3.55 -19.25
CA ALA A 58 -3.28 4.94 -18.84
C ALA A 58 -2.12 5.49 -17.98
N GLY A 59 -1.67 4.72 -16.98
CA GLY A 59 -0.54 5.11 -16.15
C GLY A 59 0.77 5.21 -16.94
N GLU A 60 1.10 4.20 -17.76
CA GLU A 60 2.29 4.24 -18.63
C GLU A 60 2.26 5.44 -19.57
N ALA A 61 1.14 5.68 -20.23
CA ALA A 61 1.00 6.80 -21.16
C ALA A 61 1.13 8.17 -20.48
N TYR A 62 0.66 8.28 -19.25
CA TYR A 62 0.88 9.49 -18.45
C TYR A 62 2.36 9.66 -18.10
N MET A 63 3.04 8.60 -17.66
CA MET A 63 4.48 8.61 -17.35
C MET A 63 5.34 8.99 -18.57
N ASP A 64 4.95 8.49 -19.76
CA ASP A 64 5.67 8.73 -21.01
C ASP A 64 5.30 10.07 -21.67
N GLY A 65 4.41 10.88 -21.08
CA GLY A 65 3.90 12.12 -21.66
C GLY A 65 2.99 11.92 -22.89
N ARG A 66 2.51 10.69 -23.13
CA ARG A 66 1.60 10.36 -24.23
C ARG A 66 0.14 10.62 -23.90
N LEU A 67 -0.19 10.67 -22.61
CA LEU A 67 -1.45 11.15 -22.04
C LEU A 67 -1.15 12.39 -21.22
N VAL A 68 -1.63 13.54 -21.68
CA VAL A 68 -1.43 14.83 -21.01
C VAL A 68 -2.75 15.29 -20.40
N CYS A 69 -2.74 15.65 -19.11
CA CYS A 69 -3.89 16.24 -18.44
C CYS A 69 -3.84 17.76 -18.66
N GLU A 70 -4.74 18.30 -19.50
CA GLU A 70 -4.78 19.71 -19.80
C GLU A 70 -5.58 20.52 -18.77
N GLU A 71 -6.70 19.95 -18.29
CA GLU A 71 -7.52 20.57 -17.26
C GLU A 71 -7.82 19.57 -16.14
N GLY A 72 -7.86 20.05 -14.91
CA GLY A 72 -8.09 19.25 -13.70
C GLY A 72 -6.87 18.45 -13.24
N GLY A 73 -5.79 18.44 -14.02
CA GLY A 73 -4.59 17.66 -13.72
C GLY A 73 -4.87 16.17 -13.56
N ILE A 74 -3.89 15.42 -13.04
CA ILE A 74 -4.05 13.98 -12.79
C ILE A 74 -5.16 13.69 -11.77
N ARG A 75 -5.35 14.58 -10.76
CA ARG A 75 -6.41 14.42 -9.76
C ARG A 75 -7.81 14.49 -10.36
N GLY A 76 -8.05 15.44 -11.26
CA GLY A 76 -9.33 15.53 -11.99
C GLY A 76 -9.62 14.26 -12.78
N LEU A 77 -8.62 13.74 -13.49
CA LEU A 77 -8.73 12.49 -14.22
C LEU A 77 -9.05 11.31 -13.28
N LEU A 78 -8.32 11.16 -12.19
CA LEU A 78 -8.55 10.10 -11.20
C LEU A 78 -9.93 10.22 -10.54
N ASN A 79 -10.40 11.43 -10.28
CA ASN A 79 -11.74 11.67 -9.76
C ASN A 79 -12.83 11.20 -10.74
N VAL A 80 -12.70 11.52 -12.02
CA VAL A 80 -13.63 10.99 -13.04
C VAL A 80 -13.60 9.46 -13.04
N PHE A 81 -12.41 8.84 -12.97
CA PHE A 81 -12.29 7.37 -12.95
C PHE A 81 -12.88 6.75 -11.67
N SER A 82 -12.65 7.35 -10.50
CA SER A 82 -13.14 6.82 -9.23
C SER A 82 -14.66 6.84 -9.13
N HIS A 83 -15.29 7.93 -9.55
CA HIS A 83 -16.77 8.08 -9.57
C HIS A 83 -17.45 7.13 -10.56
N ASN A 84 -16.73 6.69 -11.59
CA ASN A 84 -17.23 5.80 -12.63
C ASN A 84 -16.75 4.35 -12.52
N ARG A 85 -16.02 4.01 -11.45
CA ARG A 85 -15.42 2.68 -11.27
C ARG A 85 -16.41 1.52 -11.38
N ASP A 86 -17.64 1.70 -10.91
CA ASP A 86 -18.65 0.65 -10.92
C ASP A 86 -19.23 0.42 -12.32
N SER A 87 -19.23 1.42 -13.19
CA SER A 87 -19.67 1.32 -14.60
C SER A 87 -18.82 0.32 -15.41
N LEU A 88 -17.54 0.13 -15.05
CA LEU A 88 -16.68 -0.88 -15.66
C LEU A 88 -17.00 -2.31 -15.20
N ARG A 89 -17.55 -2.50 -14.02
CA ARG A 89 -17.82 -3.84 -13.45
C ARG A 89 -18.92 -4.60 -14.21
N GLY A 90 -19.75 -3.90 -14.96
CA GLY A 90 -20.87 -4.46 -15.72
C GLY A 90 -20.51 -5.11 -17.08
N GLN A 91 -19.34 -4.86 -17.64
CA GLN A 91 -19.00 -5.26 -19.00
C GLN A 91 -18.68 -6.78 -19.13
N PRO A 92 -19.32 -7.52 -20.05
CA PRO A 92 -19.15 -8.98 -20.17
C PRO A 92 -17.70 -9.41 -20.42
N MET A 93 -16.96 -8.69 -21.26
CA MET A 93 -15.56 -8.96 -21.58
C MET A 93 -14.65 -8.82 -20.36
N GLN A 94 -14.87 -7.81 -19.52
CA GLN A 94 -14.12 -7.63 -18.28
C GLN A 94 -14.50 -8.67 -17.22
N LYS A 95 -15.77 -9.13 -17.20
CA LYS A 95 -16.19 -10.24 -16.33
C LYS A 95 -15.46 -11.54 -16.69
N ALA A 96 -15.36 -11.85 -17.99
CA ALA A 96 -14.63 -13.04 -18.47
C ALA A 96 -13.13 -12.95 -18.16
N LEU A 97 -12.50 -11.81 -18.43
CA LEU A 97 -11.09 -11.56 -18.11
C LEU A 97 -10.82 -11.64 -16.60
N LYS A 98 -11.66 -11.01 -15.77
CA LYS A 98 -11.56 -11.11 -14.29
C LYS A 98 -11.74 -12.53 -13.80
N LYS A 99 -12.65 -13.32 -14.39
CA LYS A 99 -12.85 -14.74 -14.04
C LYS A 99 -11.61 -15.57 -14.37
N TRP A 100 -10.98 -15.32 -15.50
CA TRP A 100 -9.73 -15.97 -15.90
C TRP A 100 -8.55 -15.55 -15.01
N LEU A 101 -8.38 -14.25 -14.78
CA LEU A 101 -7.35 -13.71 -13.86
C LEU A 101 -7.51 -14.24 -12.43
N LYS A 102 -8.74 -14.47 -11.95
CA LYS A 102 -9.00 -15.13 -10.66
C LYS A 102 -8.45 -16.56 -10.61
N LYS A 103 -8.51 -17.34 -11.70
CA LYS A 103 -7.99 -18.71 -11.75
C LYS A 103 -6.45 -18.75 -11.62
N ILE A 104 -5.76 -17.79 -12.23
CA ILE A 104 -4.28 -17.72 -12.19
C ILE A 104 -3.76 -16.86 -11.04
N ARG A 105 -4.64 -16.30 -10.20
CA ARG A 105 -4.29 -15.40 -9.09
C ARG A 105 -3.25 -15.97 -8.15
N LYS A 106 -3.44 -17.21 -7.69
CA LYS A 106 -2.50 -17.89 -6.78
C LYS A 106 -1.09 -18.01 -7.38
N TRP A 107 -0.99 -18.14 -8.70
CA TRP A 107 0.29 -18.21 -9.39
C TRP A 107 0.95 -16.83 -9.50
N HIS A 108 0.18 -15.78 -9.81
CA HIS A 108 0.68 -14.40 -9.89
C HIS A 108 1.07 -13.79 -8.53
N GLN A 109 0.53 -14.32 -7.44
CA GLN A 109 0.76 -13.84 -6.07
C GLN A 109 1.69 -14.76 -5.26
N ARG A 110 2.45 -15.66 -5.91
CA ARG A 110 3.49 -16.44 -5.26
C ARG A 110 4.69 -15.55 -4.95
N ASN A 111 4.94 -15.34 -3.68
CA ASN A 111 6.08 -14.55 -3.21
C ASN A 111 7.07 -15.47 -2.47
N LYS A 112 7.96 -16.12 -3.23
CA LYS A 112 9.03 -16.97 -2.67
C LYS A 112 10.04 -16.09 -1.93
N THR A 113 10.80 -16.64 -0.98
CA THR A 113 11.82 -15.95 -0.16
C THR A 113 12.78 -15.09 -0.99
N THR A 114 13.30 -15.63 -2.08
CA THR A 114 14.20 -14.92 -3.00
C THR A 114 13.52 -13.76 -3.75
N ALA A 115 12.23 -13.92 -4.08
CA ALA A 115 11.44 -12.87 -4.72
C ALA A 115 11.02 -11.79 -3.72
N SER A 116 10.75 -12.15 -2.45
CA SER A 116 10.35 -11.20 -1.40
C SER A 116 11.43 -10.14 -1.18
N ARG A 117 12.70 -10.54 -1.03
CA ARG A 117 13.81 -9.60 -0.85
C ARG A 117 13.94 -8.65 -2.05
N LYS A 118 13.90 -9.17 -3.29
CA LYS A 118 13.97 -8.37 -4.51
C LYS A 118 12.79 -7.40 -4.65
N ASN A 119 11.58 -7.83 -4.30
CA ASN A 119 10.38 -7.00 -4.37
C ASN A 119 10.40 -5.87 -3.33
N VAL A 120 10.85 -6.18 -2.10
CA VAL A 120 11.05 -5.18 -1.03
C VAL A 120 12.14 -4.19 -1.42
N GLN A 121 13.30 -4.65 -1.89
CA GLN A 121 14.36 -3.78 -2.38
C GLN A 121 13.85 -2.87 -3.49
N HIS A 122 13.18 -3.37 -4.51
CA HIS A 122 12.66 -2.56 -5.61
C HIS A 122 11.67 -1.47 -5.15
N HIS A 123 10.88 -1.74 -4.11
CA HIS A 123 9.95 -0.75 -3.56
C HIS A 123 10.64 0.29 -2.68
N TYR A 124 11.66 -0.12 -1.90
CA TYR A 124 12.37 0.73 -0.93
C TYR A 124 13.74 1.22 -1.43
N ASP A 125 14.11 0.96 -2.70
CA ASP A 125 15.32 1.50 -3.35
C ASP A 125 15.28 3.04 -3.56
N LEU A 126 14.14 3.67 -3.25
CA LEU A 126 14.05 5.12 -3.08
C LEU A 126 14.79 5.50 -1.78
N SER A 127 15.68 6.49 -1.86
CA SER A 127 16.49 6.90 -0.72
C SER A 127 15.65 7.32 0.49
N ASN A 128 16.18 7.15 1.70
CA ASN A 128 15.56 7.65 2.93
C ASN A 128 15.18 9.14 2.82
N ASP A 129 15.97 9.94 2.10
CA ASP A 129 15.72 11.36 1.91
C ASP A 129 14.47 11.63 1.07
N PHE A 130 14.13 10.74 0.14
CA PHE A 130 12.87 10.83 -0.58
C PHE A 130 11.67 10.61 0.36
N TYR A 131 11.69 9.60 1.21
CA TYR A 131 10.61 9.34 2.16
C TYR A 131 10.44 10.46 3.20
N LYS A 132 11.51 11.09 3.64
CA LYS A 132 11.47 12.27 4.54
C LYS A 132 10.74 13.48 3.95
N LEU A 133 10.55 13.55 2.63
CA LEU A 133 9.85 14.65 1.99
C LEU A 133 8.34 14.66 2.29
N PHE A 134 7.76 13.51 2.65
CA PHE A 134 6.31 13.40 2.82
C PHE A 134 5.86 12.59 4.03
N LEU A 135 6.71 11.73 4.61
CA LEU A 135 6.37 11.01 5.84
C LEU A 135 6.45 11.94 7.07
N ASP A 136 5.95 11.46 8.19
CA ASP A 136 6.16 12.05 9.51
C ASP A 136 7.63 11.91 9.96
N GLU A 137 8.00 12.61 11.04
CA GLU A 137 9.36 12.59 11.58
C GLU A 137 9.83 11.19 12.00
N ASP A 138 8.90 10.31 12.41
CA ASP A 138 9.18 8.92 12.78
C ASP A 138 9.25 7.96 11.58
N MET A 139 9.06 8.46 10.34
CA MET A 139 9.14 7.67 9.11
C MET A 139 8.12 6.52 9.08
N GLN A 140 6.88 6.76 9.49
CA GLN A 140 5.82 5.75 9.49
C GLN A 140 5.14 5.64 8.11
N TYR A 141 5.51 4.62 7.34
CA TYR A 141 4.94 4.38 6.00
C TYR A 141 3.75 3.41 6.05
N SER A 142 2.75 3.75 6.87
CA SER A 142 1.50 2.99 7.05
C SER A 142 0.38 3.91 7.50
N CYS A 143 -0.87 3.41 7.51
CA CYS A 143 -2.04 4.16 7.91
C CYS A 143 -1.90 4.75 9.32
N GLY A 144 -2.06 6.07 9.50
CA GLY A 144 -2.17 6.73 10.79
C GLY A 144 -3.51 6.44 11.49
N TYR A 145 -3.59 6.66 12.80
CA TYR A 145 -4.84 6.59 13.55
C TYR A 145 -5.39 8.00 13.79
N TRP A 146 -6.55 8.30 13.19
CA TRP A 146 -7.16 9.64 13.13
C TRP A 146 -8.46 9.69 13.94
N PRO A 147 -8.42 9.84 15.28
CA PRO A 147 -9.63 10.01 16.07
C PRO A 147 -10.37 11.34 15.81
N SER A 148 -9.62 12.35 15.30
CA SER A 148 -10.11 13.65 14.84
C SER A 148 -9.36 14.07 13.59
N LEU A 149 -9.99 14.90 12.73
CA LEU A 149 -9.36 15.49 11.54
C LEU A 149 -8.46 16.71 11.88
N ASP A 150 -8.52 17.22 13.11
CA ASP A 150 -7.79 18.42 13.54
C ASP A 150 -6.36 18.12 14.03
N ILE A 151 -5.93 16.85 14.01
CA ILE A 151 -4.58 16.46 14.45
C ILE A 151 -3.59 16.46 13.28
N THR A 152 -2.31 16.51 13.61
CA THR A 152 -1.22 16.41 12.62
C THR A 152 -0.93 14.96 12.23
N LEU A 153 -0.21 14.77 11.12
CA LEU A 153 0.27 13.44 10.72
C LEU A 153 1.16 12.80 11.79
N GLU A 154 2.05 13.58 12.43
CA GLU A 154 2.90 13.14 13.53
C GLU A 154 2.06 12.57 14.68
N GLU A 155 1.01 13.28 15.06
CA GLU A 155 0.13 12.84 16.15
C GLU A 155 -0.68 11.61 15.72
N ALA A 156 -1.21 11.56 14.50
CA ALA A 156 -1.91 10.38 13.99
C ALA A 156 -1.02 9.13 13.97
N GLN A 157 0.26 9.28 13.61
CA GLN A 157 1.23 8.18 13.62
C GLN A 157 1.65 7.78 15.05
N ARG A 158 1.79 8.74 15.96
CA ARG A 158 2.01 8.48 17.38
C ARG A 158 0.83 7.72 17.99
N LEU A 159 -0.40 8.17 17.72
CA LEU A 159 -1.63 7.53 18.20
C LEU A 159 -1.81 6.13 17.61
N LYS A 160 -1.42 5.90 16.36
CA LYS A 160 -1.39 4.54 15.78
C LYS A 160 -0.52 3.60 16.61
N LYS A 161 0.70 4.01 16.96
CA LYS A 161 1.60 3.19 17.76
C LYS A 161 1.05 2.93 19.16
N ALA A 162 0.47 3.95 19.80
CA ALA A 162 -0.21 3.82 21.09
C ALA A 162 -1.40 2.85 21.02
N HIS A 163 -2.24 2.98 20.00
CA HIS A 163 -3.40 2.12 19.79
C HIS A 163 -3.02 0.65 19.59
N ILE A 164 -2.00 0.39 18.77
CA ILE A 164 -1.45 -0.95 18.57
C ILE A 164 -0.89 -1.53 19.87
N ALA A 165 -0.10 -0.74 20.60
CA ALA A 165 0.51 -1.17 21.88
C ALA A 165 -0.56 -1.48 22.94
N THR A 166 -1.63 -0.69 23.01
CA THR A 166 -2.78 -0.94 23.90
C THR A 166 -3.47 -2.26 23.55
N LYS A 167 -3.72 -2.53 22.26
CA LYS A 167 -4.33 -3.80 21.82
C LYS A 167 -3.45 -5.02 22.07
N LEU A 168 -2.14 -4.85 22.11
CA LEU A 168 -1.18 -5.91 22.44
C LEU A 168 -1.11 -6.20 23.95
N ASP A 169 -1.74 -5.40 24.80
CA ASP A 169 -1.68 -5.54 26.28
C ASP A 169 -0.24 -5.76 26.76
N LEU A 170 0.64 -4.81 26.40
CA LEU A 170 2.06 -4.88 26.71
C LEU A 170 2.31 -4.68 28.20
N LYS A 171 3.18 -5.52 28.78
CA LYS A 171 3.63 -5.46 30.17
C LYS A 171 5.15 -5.37 30.24
N PRO A 172 5.71 -4.75 31.28
CA PRO A 172 7.16 -4.69 31.46
C PRO A 172 7.83 -6.07 31.40
N GLY A 173 8.98 -6.14 30.77
CA GLY A 173 9.75 -7.38 30.61
C GLY A 173 9.27 -8.31 29.49
N MET A 174 8.19 -7.98 28.79
CA MET A 174 7.76 -8.77 27.63
C MET A 174 8.74 -8.68 26.47
N LYS A 175 8.87 -9.79 25.73
CA LYS A 175 9.62 -9.88 24.47
C LYS A 175 8.68 -9.77 23.28
N VAL A 176 8.91 -8.78 22.41
CA VAL A 176 8.04 -8.45 21.25
C VAL A 176 8.79 -8.65 19.96
N LEU A 177 8.14 -9.26 18.96
CA LEU A 177 8.63 -9.31 17.58
C LEU A 177 7.89 -8.31 16.70
N ASP A 178 8.61 -7.43 16.01
CA ASP A 178 8.09 -6.52 14.98
C ASP A 178 8.45 -7.04 13.58
N ILE A 179 7.48 -7.64 12.89
CA ILE A 179 7.66 -8.22 11.55
C ILE A 179 7.45 -7.14 10.48
N GLY A 180 8.52 -6.80 9.78
CA GLY A 180 8.51 -5.68 8.82
C GLY A 180 8.68 -4.35 9.54
N CYS A 181 9.65 -4.27 10.45
CA CYS A 181 9.86 -3.14 11.36
C CYS A 181 10.20 -1.80 10.66
N GLY A 182 10.44 -1.80 9.35
CA GLY A 182 10.81 -0.59 8.62
C GLY A 182 12.04 0.09 9.23
N TRP A 183 11.92 1.38 9.50
CA TRP A 183 12.96 2.19 10.16
C TRP A 183 12.94 2.09 11.68
N GLY A 184 12.30 1.05 12.25
CA GLY A 184 12.29 0.73 13.67
C GLY A 184 11.33 1.56 14.53
N GLY A 185 10.47 2.41 13.95
CA GLY A 185 9.67 3.35 14.74
C GLY A 185 8.70 2.68 15.70
N MET A 186 8.06 1.54 15.35
CA MET A 186 7.20 0.79 16.27
C MET A 186 8.02 0.11 17.37
N ALA A 187 9.13 -0.52 17.03
CA ALA A 187 10.03 -1.17 17.98
C ALA A 187 10.59 -0.18 19.01
N ILE A 188 11.07 0.99 18.55
CA ILE A 188 11.54 2.08 19.41
C ILE A 188 10.43 2.56 20.34
N TYR A 189 9.22 2.80 19.80
CA TYR A 189 8.08 3.25 20.60
C TYR A 189 7.72 2.28 21.72
N ILE A 190 7.68 0.98 21.42
CA ILE A 190 7.39 -0.06 22.43
C ILE A 190 8.46 -0.07 23.51
N ALA A 191 9.74 -0.09 23.14
CA ALA A 191 10.84 -0.14 24.10
C ALA A 191 10.89 1.09 25.02
N GLN A 192 10.55 2.28 24.51
CA GLN A 192 10.54 3.52 25.28
C GLN A 192 9.36 3.63 26.26
N ASN A 193 8.20 3.10 25.91
CA ASN A 193 6.97 3.38 26.65
C ASN A 193 6.48 2.20 27.51
N PHE A 194 6.93 0.97 27.24
CA PHE A 194 6.39 -0.23 27.89
C PHE A 194 7.44 -1.11 28.58
N ASP A 195 8.70 -0.69 28.58
CA ASP A 195 9.82 -1.46 29.17
C ASP A 195 9.91 -2.89 28.64
N CYS A 196 9.72 -3.06 27.33
CA CYS A 196 9.79 -4.33 26.63
C CYS A 196 11.12 -4.49 25.87
N GLU A 197 11.54 -5.74 25.66
CA GLU A 197 12.58 -6.08 24.69
C GLU A 197 11.94 -6.29 23.31
N VAL A 198 12.49 -5.66 22.26
CA VAL A 198 11.91 -5.74 20.92
C VAL A 198 12.93 -6.24 19.91
N VAL A 199 12.59 -7.31 19.20
CA VAL A 199 13.31 -7.77 18.02
C VAL A 199 12.53 -7.26 16.80
N GLY A 200 13.17 -6.47 15.95
CA GLY A 200 12.58 -6.01 14.70
C GLY A 200 13.25 -6.67 13.49
N VAL A 201 12.47 -7.21 12.55
CA VAL A 201 13.02 -7.81 11.34
C VAL A 201 12.57 -7.06 10.09
N THR A 202 13.50 -6.80 9.17
CA THR A 202 13.26 -6.18 7.86
C THR A 202 14.10 -6.87 6.78
N LEU A 203 13.70 -6.70 5.50
CA LEU A 203 14.47 -7.17 4.34
C LEU A 203 15.17 -6.01 3.59
N SER A 204 15.08 -4.78 4.10
CA SER A 204 15.70 -3.59 3.51
C SER A 204 16.94 -3.17 4.29
N ASP A 205 18.10 -3.18 3.61
CA ASP A 205 19.38 -2.72 4.17
C ASP A 205 19.32 -1.23 4.53
N GLU A 206 18.67 -0.40 3.71
CA GLU A 206 18.50 1.05 3.92
C GLU A 206 17.67 1.36 5.18
N GLN A 207 16.56 0.64 5.36
CA GLN A 207 15.72 0.80 6.54
C GLN A 207 16.45 0.36 7.80
N LEU A 208 17.15 -0.77 7.74
CA LEU A 208 17.92 -1.31 8.86
C LEU A 208 19.03 -0.36 9.30
N ALA A 209 19.81 0.18 8.35
CA ALA A 209 20.91 1.09 8.66
C ALA A 209 20.42 2.31 9.43
N LEU A 210 19.39 3.00 8.91
CA LEU A 210 18.80 4.16 9.59
C LEU A 210 18.12 3.78 10.92
N GLY A 211 17.44 2.63 10.96
CA GLY A 211 16.81 2.14 12.19
C GLY A 211 17.81 1.91 13.32
N ARG A 212 18.94 1.27 13.02
CA ARG A 212 20.03 1.04 14.00
C ARG A 212 20.67 2.35 14.47
N GLU A 213 20.87 3.30 13.56
CA GLU A 213 21.35 4.64 13.93
C GLU A 213 20.40 5.33 14.93
N ARG A 214 19.09 5.24 14.68
CA ARG A 214 18.06 5.79 15.59
C ARG A 214 18.06 5.11 16.94
N VAL A 215 18.14 3.78 16.99
CA VAL A 215 18.24 2.99 18.23
C VAL A 215 19.45 3.41 19.03
N LYS A 216 20.62 3.53 18.41
CA LYS A 216 21.86 3.99 19.03
C LYS A 216 21.76 5.42 19.56
N LYS A 217 21.23 6.35 18.76
CA LYS A 217 21.04 7.75 19.18
C LYS A 217 20.16 7.90 20.41
N LEU A 218 19.21 6.97 20.60
CA LEU A 218 18.28 6.94 21.73
C LEU A 218 18.78 6.10 22.92
N GLY A 219 19.97 5.46 22.83
CA GLY A 219 20.53 4.61 23.87
C GLY A 219 19.70 3.34 24.13
N LEU A 220 19.05 2.79 23.10
CA LEU A 220 18.13 1.66 23.22
C LEU A 220 18.75 0.33 22.75
N GLU A 221 20.08 0.26 22.51
CA GLU A 221 20.76 -0.95 22.00
C GLU A 221 20.59 -2.18 22.91
N GLY A 222 20.35 -1.98 24.21
CA GLY A 222 20.03 -3.07 25.14
C GLY A 222 18.58 -3.56 25.11
N LYS A 223 17.67 -2.85 24.44
CA LYS A 223 16.24 -3.18 24.40
C LYS A 223 15.69 -3.43 22.99
N VAL A 224 16.33 -2.90 21.96
CA VAL A 224 15.87 -3.00 20.56
C VAL A 224 16.95 -3.61 19.69
N ASP A 225 16.67 -4.80 19.16
CA ASP A 225 17.55 -5.51 18.23
C ASP A 225 16.91 -5.54 16.83
N LEU A 226 17.43 -4.73 15.91
CA LEU A 226 16.97 -4.70 14.52
C LEU A 226 17.84 -5.58 13.64
N ARG A 227 17.22 -6.48 12.86
CA ARG A 227 17.89 -7.52 12.09
C ARG A 227 17.51 -7.48 10.60
N LEU A 228 18.48 -7.70 9.72
CA LEU A 228 18.22 -8.03 8.31
C LEU A 228 17.88 -9.52 8.21
N GLN A 229 16.62 -9.85 8.41
CA GLN A 229 16.18 -11.25 8.51
C GLN A 229 14.76 -11.41 7.99
N ASP A 230 14.53 -12.51 7.27
CA ASP A 230 13.17 -12.94 6.94
C ASP A 230 12.51 -13.53 8.18
N TYR A 231 11.28 -13.11 8.48
CA TYR A 231 10.53 -13.59 9.66
C TYR A 231 10.38 -15.12 9.68
N ARG A 232 10.40 -15.79 8.53
CA ARG A 232 10.33 -17.25 8.41
C ARG A 232 11.53 -17.96 9.02
N HIS A 233 12.65 -17.26 9.17
CA HIS A 233 13.90 -17.78 9.76
C HIS A 233 14.10 -17.37 11.23
N VAL A 234 13.16 -16.66 11.83
CA VAL A 234 13.16 -16.40 13.26
C VAL A 234 12.80 -17.69 14.00
N THR A 235 13.51 -18.00 15.06
CA THR A 235 13.33 -19.27 15.81
C THR A 235 13.02 -19.04 17.29
N GLU A 236 13.19 -17.81 17.77
CA GLU A 236 12.87 -17.43 19.16
C GLU A 236 11.35 -17.34 19.35
N THR A 237 10.91 -17.50 20.60
CA THR A 237 9.51 -17.25 21.01
C THR A 237 9.34 -15.89 21.63
N PHE A 238 8.15 -15.32 21.49
CA PHE A 238 7.80 -13.97 21.90
C PHE A 238 6.45 -13.95 22.63
N ASP A 239 6.31 -13.02 23.57
CA ASP A 239 5.06 -12.77 24.25
C ASP A 239 4.04 -12.11 23.30
N ARG A 240 4.55 -11.25 22.42
CA ARG A 240 3.73 -10.50 21.45
C ARG A 240 4.40 -10.46 20.08
N VAL A 241 3.56 -10.49 19.03
CA VAL A 241 3.99 -10.27 17.65
C VAL A 241 3.20 -9.10 17.07
N VAL A 242 3.88 -8.14 16.47
CA VAL A 242 3.28 -7.03 15.73
C VAL A 242 3.75 -7.06 14.28
N SER A 243 2.85 -6.75 13.34
CA SER A 243 3.19 -6.61 11.92
C SER A 243 2.32 -5.54 11.30
N VAL A 244 2.93 -4.47 10.81
CA VAL A 244 2.23 -3.28 10.28
C VAL A 244 2.62 -3.04 8.83
N GLY A 245 1.66 -3.16 7.90
CA GLY A 245 1.87 -2.90 6.47
C GLY A 245 2.73 -3.92 5.74
N MET A 246 3.01 -5.08 6.34
CA MET A 246 3.81 -6.14 5.75
C MET A 246 2.95 -7.27 5.14
N PHE A 247 1.77 -7.53 5.71
CA PHE A 247 0.91 -8.65 5.30
C PHE A 247 0.48 -8.57 3.84
N GLU A 248 0.40 -7.37 3.26
CA GLU A 248 0.16 -7.12 1.84
C GLU A 248 1.21 -7.77 0.92
N HIS A 249 2.42 -7.99 1.43
CA HIS A 249 3.55 -8.56 0.69
C HIS A 249 3.68 -10.08 0.85
N VAL A 250 2.91 -10.70 1.71
CA VAL A 250 2.94 -12.17 1.95
C VAL A 250 2.46 -12.94 0.73
N GLY A 251 1.35 -12.48 0.11
CA GLY A 251 0.70 -13.18 -1.00
C GLY A 251 -0.24 -14.29 -0.55
N VAL A 252 -1.41 -14.38 -1.17
CA VAL A 252 -2.52 -15.27 -0.75
C VAL A 252 -2.12 -16.76 -0.66
N ALA A 253 -1.16 -17.19 -1.48
CA ALA A 253 -0.69 -18.59 -1.46
C ALA A 253 0.09 -18.96 -0.18
N HIS A 254 0.55 -17.96 0.58
CA HIS A 254 1.40 -18.10 1.75
C HIS A 254 0.73 -17.64 3.05
N TYR A 255 -0.57 -17.33 3.05
CA TYR A 255 -1.25 -16.86 4.26
C TYR A 255 -1.27 -17.91 5.37
N LEU A 256 -1.51 -19.19 5.04
CA LEU A 256 -1.45 -20.25 6.02
C LEU A 256 -0.04 -20.40 6.61
N GLU A 257 0.99 -20.37 5.76
CA GLU A 257 2.40 -20.38 6.19
C GLU A 257 2.71 -19.22 7.14
N TYR A 258 2.24 -18.02 6.79
CA TYR A 258 2.43 -16.82 7.62
C TYR A 258 1.78 -16.95 9.00
N PHE A 259 0.52 -17.33 9.07
CA PHE A 259 -0.17 -17.48 10.36
C PHE A 259 0.32 -18.68 11.17
N SER A 260 0.69 -19.78 10.52
CA SER A 260 1.34 -20.92 11.19
C SER A 260 2.68 -20.51 11.80
N LYS A 261 3.47 -19.69 11.08
CA LYS A 261 4.74 -19.15 11.61
C LYS A 261 4.51 -18.20 12.76
N ILE A 262 3.52 -17.32 12.70
CA ILE A 262 3.15 -16.47 13.86
C ILE A 262 2.82 -17.32 15.08
N LYS A 263 2.01 -18.38 14.92
CA LYS A 263 1.68 -19.30 16.00
C LYS A 263 2.93 -19.95 16.61
N GLU A 264 3.86 -20.42 15.77
CA GLU A 264 5.14 -21.01 16.22
C GLU A 264 5.99 -20.01 17.04
N LEU A 265 5.95 -18.73 16.66
CA LEU A 265 6.73 -17.67 17.31
C LEU A 265 6.08 -17.13 18.59
N LEU A 266 4.80 -17.37 18.81
CA LEU A 266 4.09 -16.96 20.03
C LEU A 266 4.30 -17.98 21.15
N ARG A 267 4.39 -17.50 22.39
CA ARG A 267 4.27 -18.34 23.60
C ARG A 267 2.89 -18.99 23.65
N GLU A 268 2.82 -20.23 24.07
CA GLU A 268 1.59 -21.04 24.01
C GLU A 268 0.45 -20.47 24.87
N ASP A 269 0.74 -19.99 26.08
CA ASP A 269 -0.31 -19.69 27.07
C ASP A 269 -0.94 -18.29 26.90
N GLU A 270 -0.15 -17.26 26.66
CA GLU A 270 -0.62 -15.86 26.64
C GLU A 270 -0.17 -15.09 25.40
N GLY A 271 0.35 -15.78 24.39
CA GLY A 271 0.87 -15.15 23.18
C GLY A 271 -0.23 -14.46 22.38
N ALA A 272 -0.01 -13.19 21.97
CA ALA A 272 -0.94 -12.47 21.10
C ALA A 272 -0.22 -11.80 19.94
N ALA A 273 -0.88 -11.75 18.78
CA ALA A 273 -0.39 -11.08 17.59
C ALA A 273 -1.36 -10.00 17.10
N LEU A 274 -0.82 -8.86 16.69
CA LEU A 274 -1.58 -7.82 16.00
C LEU A 274 -1.05 -7.66 14.58
N ILE A 275 -1.95 -7.86 13.61
CA ILE A 275 -1.65 -7.71 12.20
C ILE A 275 -2.46 -6.54 11.63
N HIS A 276 -1.75 -5.52 11.18
CA HIS A 276 -2.35 -4.35 10.54
C HIS A 276 -2.03 -4.35 9.05
N SER A 277 -3.04 -4.24 8.20
CA SER A 277 -2.85 -4.19 6.75
C SER A 277 -3.95 -3.40 6.03
N ILE A 278 -3.67 -3.01 4.80
CA ILE A 278 -4.68 -2.48 3.89
C ILE A 278 -5.64 -3.61 3.53
N GLY A 279 -6.91 -3.47 3.89
CA GLY A 279 -7.96 -4.42 3.53
C GLY A 279 -8.84 -3.96 2.38
N ARG A 280 -9.66 -4.86 1.84
CA ARG A 280 -10.67 -4.53 0.83
C ARG A 280 -12.08 -4.85 1.30
N LYS A 281 -13.01 -3.93 1.01
CA LYS A 281 -14.46 -4.13 1.28
C LYS A 281 -15.05 -5.28 0.44
N GLY A 282 -14.60 -5.43 -0.81
CA GLY A 282 -15.07 -6.49 -1.69
C GLY A 282 -14.37 -7.81 -1.39
N GLY A 283 -14.96 -8.94 -1.78
CA GLY A 283 -14.30 -10.25 -1.65
C GLY A 283 -12.99 -10.37 -2.43
N PRO A 284 -12.42 -11.57 -2.50
CA PRO A 284 -11.17 -11.84 -3.19
C PRO A 284 -11.04 -11.20 -4.57
N GLY A 285 -9.92 -10.53 -4.82
CA GLY A 285 -9.68 -9.77 -6.05
C GLY A 285 -8.24 -9.87 -6.57
N THR A 286 -7.83 -8.90 -7.36
CA THR A 286 -6.47 -8.79 -7.91
C THR A 286 -5.97 -7.36 -7.72
N THR A 287 -4.66 -7.18 -7.66
CA THR A 287 -4.01 -5.88 -7.68
C THR A 287 -4.00 -5.33 -9.10
N GLY A 288 -4.28 -4.05 -9.28
CA GLY A 288 -4.24 -3.37 -10.57
C GLY A 288 -2.89 -3.56 -11.27
N ALA A 289 -2.91 -3.68 -12.58
CA ALA A 289 -1.72 -4.05 -13.35
C ALA A 289 -0.59 -3.02 -13.23
N TRP A 290 -0.92 -1.73 -13.17
CA TRP A 290 0.04 -0.64 -13.02
C TRP A 290 0.66 -0.65 -11.62
N ILE A 291 -0.16 -0.73 -10.55
CA ILE A 291 0.31 -0.82 -9.16
C ILE A 291 1.25 -2.02 -8.99
N ARG A 292 0.87 -3.19 -9.54
CA ARG A 292 1.69 -4.40 -9.46
C ARG A 292 3.03 -4.27 -10.20
N LYS A 293 3.07 -3.51 -11.31
CA LYS A 293 4.29 -3.37 -12.11
C LYS A 293 5.26 -2.35 -11.51
N TYR A 294 4.76 -1.23 -11.03
CA TYR A 294 5.57 -0.05 -10.72
C TYR A 294 5.66 0.29 -9.22
N ILE A 295 4.65 -0.07 -8.42
CA ILE A 295 4.59 0.36 -7.02
C ILE A 295 4.82 -0.82 -6.07
N PHE A 296 3.96 -1.85 -6.12
CA PHE A 296 4.00 -2.98 -5.19
C PHE A 296 4.07 -4.32 -5.96
N PRO A 297 5.24 -4.71 -6.48
CA PRO A 297 5.42 -6.02 -7.09
C PRO A 297 5.07 -7.14 -6.10
N GLY A 298 4.14 -8.01 -6.48
CA GLY A 298 3.63 -9.06 -5.59
C GLY A 298 2.63 -8.61 -4.52
N GLY A 299 2.44 -7.30 -4.32
CA GLY A 299 1.54 -6.76 -3.32
C GLY A 299 0.06 -7.06 -3.60
N TYR A 300 -0.71 -7.26 -2.52
CA TYR A 300 -2.13 -7.53 -2.59
C TYR A 300 -2.85 -7.06 -1.33
N SER A 301 -3.90 -6.27 -1.49
CA SER A 301 -4.79 -5.90 -0.37
C SER A 301 -5.73 -7.07 -0.06
N PRO A 302 -5.61 -7.75 1.09
CA PRO A 302 -6.37 -8.94 1.42
C PRO A 302 -7.86 -8.66 1.62
N ALA A 303 -8.69 -9.66 1.36
CA ALA A 303 -10.07 -9.68 1.82
C ALA A 303 -10.16 -10.39 3.19
N LEU A 304 -11.03 -9.93 4.09
CA LEU A 304 -11.21 -10.57 5.41
C LEU A 304 -11.51 -12.07 5.30
N SER A 305 -12.36 -12.46 4.34
CA SER A 305 -12.69 -13.87 4.09
C SER A 305 -11.50 -14.75 3.69
N GLU A 306 -10.44 -14.18 3.10
CA GLU A 306 -9.21 -14.92 2.78
C GLU A 306 -8.30 -15.00 4.01
N THR A 307 -8.25 -13.93 4.78
CA THR A 307 -7.39 -13.80 5.96
C THR A 307 -7.91 -14.69 7.08
N PHE A 308 -9.17 -14.57 7.45
CA PHE A 308 -9.76 -15.31 8.57
C PHE A 308 -9.78 -16.82 8.34
N ALA A 309 -10.08 -17.26 7.11
CA ALA A 309 -10.04 -18.67 6.78
C ALA A 309 -8.64 -19.30 7.01
N GLU A 310 -7.57 -18.55 6.78
CA GLU A 310 -6.21 -19.06 6.99
C GLU A 310 -5.74 -18.90 8.46
N ILE A 311 -6.27 -17.92 9.21
CA ILE A 311 -6.08 -17.82 10.67
C ILE A 311 -6.70 -19.03 11.38
N GLU A 312 -7.95 -19.38 11.04
CA GLU A 312 -8.63 -20.56 11.59
C GLU A 312 -7.87 -21.85 11.30
N LYS A 313 -7.39 -22.06 10.05
CA LYS A 313 -6.59 -23.21 9.67
C LYS A 313 -5.26 -23.29 10.40
N ALA A 314 -4.65 -22.15 10.73
CA ALA A 314 -3.44 -22.12 11.55
C ALA A 314 -3.72 -22.45 13.03
N GLY A 315 -5.01 -22.52 13.43
CA GLY A 315 -5.42 -22.79 14.80
C GLY A 315 -5.18 -21.61 15.74
N LEU A 316 -5.41 -20.39 15.24
CA LEU A 316 -5.40 -19.15 15.99
C LEU A 316 -6.83 -18.61 16.15
N TRP A 317 -7.12 -17.94 17.27
CA TRP A 317 -8.36 -17.21 17.47
C TRP A 317 -8.25 -15.80 16.93
N VAL A 318 -9.32 -15.30 16.30
CA VAL A 318 -9.50 -13.87 16.03
C VAL A 318 -10.22 -13.27 17.24
N THR A 319 -9.52 -12.53 18.08
CA THR A 319 -10.08 -11.95 19.32
C THR A 319 -10.62 -10.55 19.12
N ASP A 320 -10.10 -9.82 18.12
CA ASP A 320 -10.54 -8.47 17.78
C ASP A 320 -10.34 -8.18 16.29
N THR A 321 -11.21 -7.36 15.71
CA THR A 321 -11.10 -6.89 14.33
C THR A 321 -11.63 -5.47 14.23
N GLU A 322 -10.76 -4.55 13.86
CA GLU A 322 -11.10 -3.15 13.66
C GLU A 322 -10.90 -2.70 12.22
N ILE A 323 -11.85 -1.96 11.68
CA ILE A 323 -11.81 -1.42 10.32
C ILE A 323 -11.65 0.10 10.39
N LEU A 324 -10.44 0.59 10.21
CA LEU A 324 -10.11 2.02 10.29
C LEU A 324 -10.67 2.86 9.12
N ARG A 325 -10.98 2.25 8.01
CA ARG A 325 -11.68 2.83 6.86
C ARG A 325 -11.07 4.14 6.34
N LEU A 326 -11.58 5.31 6.78
CA LEU A 326 -11.18 6.63 6.27
C LEU A 326 -9.83 7.14 6.80
N HIS A 327 -9.30 6.55 7.85
CA HIS A 327 -7.99 6.93 8.40
C HIS A 327 -6.87 6.87 7.36
N TYR A 328 -6.95 5.91 6.43
CA TYR A 328 -5.92 5.83 5.38
C TYR A 328 -6.12 6.93 4.32
N ALA A 329 -7.35 7.36 4.06
CA ALA A 329 -7.59 8.50 3.17
C ALA A 329 -6.95 9.79 3.74
N GLU A 330 -7.11 10.06 5.03
CA GLU A 330 -6.49 11.21 5.69
C GLU A 330 -4.96 11.11 5.69
N THR A 331 -4.42 9.93 5.96
CA THR A 331 -2.97 9.68 5.87
C THR A 331 -2.43 9.99 4.48
N LEU A 332 -3.11 9.52 3.43
CA LEU A 332 -2.71 9.75 2.04
C LEU A 332 -2.85 11.23 1.64
N LEU A 333 -3.88 11.92 2.12
CA LEU A 333 -4.05 13.35 1.87
C LEU A 333 -2.90 14.16 2.48
N GLU A 334 -2.47 13.86 3.71
CA GLU A 334 -1.34 14.53 4.33
C GLU A 334 0.00 14.20 3.63
N TRP A 335 0.21 12.94 3.24
CA TRP A 335 1.40 12.58 2.43
C TRP A 335 1.42 13.33 1.10
N ASP A 336 0.31 13.39 0.39
CA ASP A 336 0.22 14.11 -0.87
C ASP A 336 0.45 15.62 -0.69
N LYS A 337 -0.15 16.25 0.33
CA LYS A 337 0.06 17.66 0.65
C LYS A 337 1.54 17.98 0.90
N ARG A 338 2.22 17.16 1.71
CA ARG A 338 3.66 17.31 2.00
C ARG A 338 4.51 17.07 0.76
N PHE A 339 4.16 16.04 -0.02
CA PHE A 339 4.84 15.74 -1.27
C PHE A 339 4.71 16.91 -2.26
N GLN A 340 3.53 17.47 -2.46
CA GLN A 340 3.33 18.61 -3.36
C GLN A 340 4.13 19.85 -2.91
N ALA A 341 4.22 20.10 -1.61
CA ALA A 341 5.06 21.16 -1.06
C ALA A 341 6.57 20.96 -1.35
N ASN A 342 7.01 19.70 -1.45
CA ASN A 342 8.40 19.31 -1.70
C ASN A 342 8.65 18.79 -3.12
N ARG A 343 7.69 18.97 -4.05
CA ARG A 343 7.71 18.36 -5.38
C ARG A 343 9.00 18.62 -6.17
N ALA A 344 9.50 19.84 -6.18
CA ALA A 344 10.72 20.18 -6.89
C ALA A 344 11.95 19.38 -6.40
N LYS A 345 12.06 19.22 -5.07
CA LYS A 345 13.10 18.37 -4.47
C LYS A 345 12.92 16.91 -4.82
N ALA A 346 11.69 16.39 -4.73
CA ALA A 346 11.39 14.99 -5.04
C ALA A 346 11.78 14.62 -6.47
N VAL A 347 11.49 15.47 -7.45
CA VAL A 347 11.87 15.26 -8.86
C VAL A 347 13.39 15.24 -9.05
N SER A 348 14.13 16.11 -8.37
CA SER A 348 15.61 16.13 -8.47
C SER A 348 16.27 14.87 -7.87
N TYR A 349 15.70 14.28 -6.82
CA TYR A 349 16.23 13.05 -6.19
C TYR A 349 15.99 11.79 -7.01
N THR A 350 14.91 11.71 -7.77
CA THR A 350 14.41 10.43 -8.26
C THR A 350 14.52 10.27 -9.76
N HIS A 351 14.77 11.33 -10.54
CA HIS A 351 14.50 11.37 -11.98
C HIS A 351 13.10 10.82 -12.33
N LEU A 352 12.23 10.68 -11.30
CA LEU A 352 10.86 10.22 -11.47
C LEU A 352 10.05 11.34 -12.07
N THR A 353 9.57 11.13 -13.27
CA THR A 353 8.38 11.83 -13.72
C THR A 353 7.25 11.46 -12.77
N LEU A 354 6.67 12.42 -12.15
CA LEU A 354 5.67 12.47 -11.07
C LEU A 354 4.45 11.54 -11.07
N PRO A 355 4.19 10.68 -12.01
CA PRO A 355 3.05 9.77 -11.96
C PRO A 355 3.11 8.74 -10.85
N THR A 356 4.28 8.52 -10.26
CA THR A 356 4.51 7.35 -9.39
C THR A 356 3.87 7.48 -8.01
N ILE A 357 3.63 8.70 -7.52
CA ILE A 357 3.17 8.93 -6.14
C ILE A 357 1.72 9.40 -6.05
N CYS A 358 1.20 10.03 -7.10
CA CYS A 358 -0.18 10.53 -7.11
C CYS A 358 -1.26 9.45 -7.37
N SER A 359 -0.92 8.18 -7.29
CA SER A 359 -1.80 7.05 -7.61
C SER A 359 -2.13 6.16 -6.40
N VAL A 360 -1.87 6.63 -5.20
CA VAL A 360 -2.27 5.90 -3.98
C VAL A 360 -3.61 6.39 -3.47
#